data_44f058a2cb41cc303d30dc8eba929c2f
#
_entry.id   44f058a2cb41cc303d30dc8eba929c2f
#
_cell.length_a   1.000
_cell.length_b   1.000
_cell.length_c   1.000
_cell.angle_alpha   90.00
_cell.angle_beta   90.00
_cell.angle_gamma   90.00
#
_symmetry.space_group_name_H-M   'P 1'
#
loop_
_entity.id
_entity.type
_entity.pdbx_description
1 polymer ?
#
loop_
_entity_poly.entity_id
_entity_poly.type
_entity_poly.pdbx_seq_one_letter_code
_entity_poly.pdbx_strand_id
1 'polypeptide(L)'
;MTEASDIHVSVKGLDKTYQLPKGDTVSAIRHIDLQLRRGEFVSVVGPSGCGKSTLLKCIAGITEISGGTIHVDGERVTKPPDNMAIVFQRDILLDWRTAIENVLFPIEIKGYHKEEWVDRARELFALIGLPGYENRQPWELSGGQRQRVAICRALIQEPKLLLMDEPFGALDALTRDELNLELQRLWMNTHKTVLFITHSISEAVLLSNQVVVMASDPGRILETISIDLPRPRSFDTRETPEFGHYAKHIRRLFEKLGLLKVRP
;
A
#
# COMPACT_ATOMS: atom_id res chain seq x y z
N MET A 1 -8.69 29.33 4.09
CA MET A 1 -8.85 28.61 2.79
C MET A 1 -7.63 27.69 2.48
N THR A 2 -6.99 27.08 3.47
CA THR A 2 -5.71 26.33 3.34
C THR A 2 -5.82 24.81 3.53
N GLU A 3 -6.94 24.27 3.99
CA GLU A 3 -7.05 22.82 4.26
C GLU A 3 -7.39 21.95 3.03
N ALA A 4 -8.09 22.49 2.03
CA ALA A 4 -8.50 21.69 0.85
C ALA A 4 -7.36 21.41 -0.13
N SER A 5 -6.27 22.19 -0.10
CA SER A 5 -5.11 22.02 -1.01
C SER A 5 -4.14 20.91 -0.60
N ASP A 6 -4.25 20.42 0.65
CA ASP A 6 -3.34 19.40 1.20
C ASP A 6 -3.85 17.97 1.04
N ILE A 7 -5.12 17.78 0.67
CA ILE A 7 -5.70 16.45 0.48
C ILE A 7 -5.31 15.91 -0.90
N HIS A 8 -4.60 14.77 -0.91
CA HIS A 8 -4.21 14.08 -2.13
C HIS A 8 -5.29 13.12 -2.61
N VAL A 9 -5.86 12.30 -1.69
CA VAL A 9 -6.94 11.36 -1.98
C VAL A 9 -8.13 11.69 -1.09
N SER A 10 -9.31 11.82 -1.70
CA SER A 10 -10.58 12.00 -0.99
C SER A 10 -11.59 10.96 -1.45
N VAL A 11 -12.04 10.13 -0.53
CA VAL A 11 -13.09 9.12 -0.71
C VAL A 11 -14.28 9.57 0.12
N LYS A 12 -15.47 9.66 -0.49
CA LYS A 12 -16.71 10.09 0.18
C LYS A 12 -17.85 9.14 -0.13
N GLY A 13 -18.41 8.53 0.92
CA GLY A 13 -19.57 7.65 0.85
C GLY A 13 -19.38 6.48 -0.10
N LEU A 14 -18.15 5.92 -0.18
CA LEU A 14 -17.83 4.87 -1.15
C LEU A 14 -18.58 3.60 -0.82
N ASP A 15 -19.34 3.13 -1.82
CA ASP A 15 -19.97 1.82 -1.85
C ASP A 15 -19.41 0.96 -3.00
N LYS A 16 -19.19 -0.32 -2.72
CA LYS A 16 -18.90 -1.32 -3.76
C LYS A 16 -19.67 -2.60 -3.54
N THR A 17 -20.50 -2.94 -4.52
CA THR A 17 -21.27 -4.18 -4.60
C THR A 17 -20.84 -4.94 -5.84
N TYR A 18 -20.56 -6.23 -5.69
CA TYR A 18 -20.30 -7.14 -6.81
C TYR A 18 -21.55 -7.94 -7.15
N GLN A 19 -21.82 -8.11 -8.43
CA GLN A 19 -22.83 -9.04 -8.93
C GLN A 19 -22.21 -10.43 -9.08
N LEU A 20 -22.87 -11.44 -8.52
CA LEU A 20 -22.46 -12.84 -8.67
C LEU A 20 -23.15 -13.48 -9.89
N PRO A 21 -22.56 -14.54 -10.49
CA PRO A 21 -23.08 -15.20 -11.68
C PRO A 21 -24.54 -15.69 -11.57
N LYS A 22 -25.03 -15.90 -10.35
CA LYS A 22 -26.40 -16.37 -10.07
C LYS A 22 -27.42 -15.25 -9.83
N GLY A 23 -27.04 -13.98 -10.04
CA GLY A 23 -27.89 -12.82 -9.82
C GLY A 23 -27.87 -12.26 -8.40
N ASP A 24 -27.24 -12.94 -7.46
CA ASP A 24 -27.02 -12.45 -6.10
C ASP A 24 -26.02 -11.30 -6.09
N THR A 25 -26.09 -10.45 -5.07
CA THR A 25 -25.16 -9.34 -4.87
C THR A 25 -24.41 -9.48 -3.56
N VAL A 26 -23.11 -9.12 -3.56
CA VAL A 26 -22.28 -9.05 -2.36
C VAL A 26 -21.80 -7.64 -2.16
N SER A 27 -22.17 -7.02 -1.04
CA SER A 27 -21.66 -5.71 -0.66
C SER A 27 -20.26 -5.89 -0.05
N ALA A 28 -19.24 -5.55 -0.82
CA ALA A 28 -17.85 -5.66 -0.38
C ALA A 28 -17.45 -4.50 0.55
N ILE A 29 -17.89 -3.28 0.21
CA ILE A 29 -17.63 -2.06 1.01
C ILE A 29 -18.90 -1.23 1.08
N ARG A 30 -19.14 -0.60 2.22
CA ARG A 30 -20.29 0.26 2.44
C ARG A 30 -19.91 1.52 3.17
N HIS A 31 -20.28 2.65 2.57
CA HIS A 31 -20.18 4.00 3.13
C HIS A 31 -18.80 4.31 3.73
N ILE A 32 -17.74 4.20 2.90
CA ILE A 32 -16.38 4.54 3.32
C ILE A 32 -16.09 6.01 3.03
N ASP A 33 -15.69 6.73 4.09
CA ASP A 33 -15.09 8.05 4.03
C ASP A 33 -13.63 7.94 4.44
N LEU A 34 -12.71 8.40 3.57
CA LEU A 34 -11.27 8.33 3.82
C LEU A 34 -10.59 9.51 3.14
N GLN A 35 -9.63 10.13 3.84
CA GLN A 35 -8.77 11.17 3.29
C GLN A 35 -7.32 10.82 3.52
N LEU A 36 -6.48 11.03 2.50
CA LEU A 36 -5.02 10.96 2.61
C LEU A 36 -4.47 12.35 2.28
N ARG A 37 -3.63 12.88 3.16
CA ARG A 37 -2.91 14.13 2.89
C ARG A 37 -1.68 13.86 2.02
N ARG A 38 -1.19 14.89 1.35
CA ARG A 38 0.04 14.77 0.56
C ARG A 38 1.22 14.39 1.45
N GLY A 39 2.01 13.44 0.97
CA GLY A 39 3.17 12.93 1.71
C GLY A 39 2.85 12.06 2.92
N GLU A 40 1.58 11.77 3.19
CA GLU A 40 1.16 10.94 4.32
C GLU A 40 1.30 9.45 4.02
N PHE A 41 1.71 8.68 5.03
CA PHE A 41 1.71 7.22 4.99
C PHE A 41 0.51 6.70 5.79
N VAL A 42 -0.48 6.14 5.11
CA VAL A 42 -1.70 5.61 5.72
C VAL A 42 -1.75 4.10 5.54
N SER A 43 -1.85 3.36 6.66
CA SER A 43 -2.09 1.92 6.59
C SER A 43 -3.56 1.58 6.80
N VAL A 44 -4.02 0.58 6.06
CA VAL A 44 -5.35 -0.02 6.25
C VAL A 44 -5.18 -1.43 6.78
N VAL A 45 -5.72 -1.69 7.97
CA VAL A 45 -5.71 -3.00 8.62
C VAL A 45 -7.12 -3.53 8.82
N GLY A 46 -7.27 -4.84 8.82
CA GLY A 46 -8.57 -5.48 9.01
C GLY A 46 -8.51 -6.97 8.67
N PRO A 47 -9.56 -7.74 9.00
CA PRO A 47 -9.62 -9.16 8.70
C PRO A 47 -9.57 -9.45 7.20
N SER A 48 -9.27 -10.70 6.86
CA SER A 48 -9.36 -11.14 5.47
C SER A 48 -10.80 -10.99 4.97
N GLY A 49 -10.96 -10.51 3.74
CA GLY A 49 -12.27 -10.31 3.12
C GLY A 49 -13.03 -9.03 3.55
N CYS A 50 -12.48 -8.17 4.43
CA CYS A 50 -13.16 -6.92 4.83
C CYS A 50 -13.13 -5.81 3.77
N GLY A 51 -12.64 -6.05 2.56
CA GLY A 51 -12.70 -5.08 1.46
C GLY A 51 -11.47 -4.18 1.30
N LYS A 52 -10.35 -4.41 1.99
CA LYS A 52 -9.12 -3.60 1.87
C LYS A 52 -8.61 -3.48 0.43
N SER A 53 -8.40 -4.63 -0.22
CA SER A 53 -7.96 -4.65 -1.64
C SER A 53 -9.02 -4.09 -2.58
N THR A 54 -10.31 -4.21 -2.24
CA THR A 54 -11.39 -3.58 -3.01
C THR A 54 -11.30 -2.05 -2.89
N LEU A 55 -11.11 -1.51 -1.68
CA LEU A 55 -10.90 -0.08 -1.45
C LEU A 55 -9.72 0.44 -2.27
N LEU A 56 -8.57 -0.25 -2.21
CA LEU A 56 -7.38 0.11 -2.98
C LEU A 56 -7.67 0.09 -4.49
N LYS A 57 -8.32 -0.95 -5.02
CA LYS A 57 -8.67 -1.05 -6.44
C LYS A 57 -9.65 0.02 -6.90
N CYS A 58 -10.59 0.44 -6.04
CA CYS A 58 -11.49 1.56 -6.33
C CYS A 58 -10.72 2.88 -6.39
N ILE A 59 -9.81 3.16 -5.43
CA ILE A 59 -8.94 4.35 -5.44
C ILE A 59 -8.04 4.35 -6.67
N ALA A 60 -7.55 3.18 -7.07
CA ALA A 60 -6.73 2.99 -8.26
C ALA A 60 -7.49 3.19 -9.59
N GLY A 61 -8.82 3.31 -9.56
CA GLY A 61 -9.63 3.39 -10.78
C GLY A 61 -9.63 2.10 -11.63
N ILE A 62 -9.22 0.97 -11.05
CA ILE A 62 -9.23 -0.36 -11.70
C ILE A 62 -10.60 -1.03 -11.54
N THR A 63 -11.29 -0.71 -10.47
CA THR A 63 -12.63 -1.26 -10.18
C THR A 63 -13.62 -0.11 -10.06
N GLU A 64 -14.70 -0.18 -10.82
CA GLU A 64 -15.79 0.79 -10.74
C GLU A 64 -16.46 0.76 -9.37
N ILE A 65 -16.84 1.93 -8.88
CA ILE A 65 -17.59 2.09 -7.63
C ILE A 65 -19.08 1.91 -7.87
N SER A 66 -19.82 1.47 -6.84
CA SER A 66 -21.30 1.35 -6.92
C SER A 66 -22.01 2.59 -6.39
N GLY A 67 -21.34 3.41 -5.58
CA GLY A 67 -21.85 4.65 -5.03
C GLY A 67 -20.73 5.51 -4.43
N GLY A 68 -21.03 6.76 -4.14
CA GLY A 68 -20.06 7.72 -3.61
C GLY A 68 -19.16 8.37 -4.67
N THR A 69 -18.04 8.92 -4.22
CA THR A 69 -17.05 9.58 -5.09
C THR A 69 -15.64 9.36 -4.59
N ILE A 70 -14.69 9.27 -5.53
CA ILE A 70 -13.25 9.24 -5.26
C ILE A 70 -12.59 10.35 -6.07
N HIS A 71 -11.72 11.13 -5.44
CA HIS A 71 -10.90 12.15 -6.08
C HIS A 71 -9.43 11.94 -5.72
N VAL A 72 -8.55 12.09 -6.71
CA VAL A 72 -7.10 12.10 -6.56
C VAL A 72 -6.60 13.40 -7.18
N ASP A 73 -5.79 14.17 -6.46
CA ASP A 73 -5.36 15.52 -6.87
C ASP A 73 -6.54 16.47 -7.23
N GLY A 74 -7.72 16.25 -6.62
CA GLY A 74 -8.95 17.01 -6.90
C GLY A 74 -9.72 16.51 -8.14
N GLU A 75 -9.17 15.60 -8.93
CA GLU A 75 -9.82 15.03 -10.09
C GLU A 75 -10.61 13.76 -9.73
N ARG A 76 -11.83 13.65 -10.25
CA ARG A 76 -12.67 12.46 -10.03
C ARG A 76 -12.08 11.24 -10.71
N VAL A 77 -11.91 10.16 -9.96
CA VAL A 77 -11.38 8.89 -10.45
C VAL A 77 -12.47 8.16 -11.25
N THR A 78 -12.26 8.03 -12.56
CA THR A 78 -13.08 7.23 -13.49
C THR A 78 -12.23 6.24 -14.29
N LYS A 79 -10.91 6.40 -14.23
CA LYS A 79 -9.87 5.56 -14.82
C LYS A 79 -8.62 5.64 -13.91
N PRO A 80 -7.62 4.78 -14.09
CA PRO A 80 -6.38 4.89 -13.33
C PRO A 80 -5.71 6.27 -13.47
N PRO A 81 -5.39 6.95 -12.34
CA PRO A 81 -4.66 8.22 -12.36
C PRO A 81 -3.23 8.08 -12.90
N ASP A 82 -2.75 9.06 -13.66
CA ASP A 82 -1.44 9.00 -14.34
C ASP A 82 -0.25 9.01 -13.36
N ASN A 83 -0.38 9.71 -12.22
CA ASN A 83 0.68 9.90 -11.22
C ASN A 83 0.59 8.89 -10.07
N MET A 84 0.07 7.69 -10.33
CA MET A 84 -0.11 6.63 -9.35
C MET A 84 0.66 5.38 -9.78
N ALA A 85 1.14 4.63 -8.79
CA ALA A 85 1.66 3.28 -9.00
C ALA A 85 1.08 2.30 -7.97
N ILE A 86 1.04 1.02 -8.34
CA ILE A 86 0.54 -0.05 -7.49
C ILE A 86 1.61 -1.11 -7.32
N VAL A 87 1.81 -1.54 -6.07
CA VAL A 87 2.55 -2.74 -5.71
C VAL A 87 1.53 -3.77 -5.23
N PHE A 88 1.44 -4.90 -5.93
CA PHE A 88 0.53 -5.99 -5.59
C PHE A 88 1.17 -6.95 -4.58
N GLN A 89 0.35 -7.76 -3.95
CA GLN A 89 0.77 -8.82 -3.04
C GLN A 89 1.73 -9.83 -3.70
N ARG A 90 1.47 -10.15 -4.97
CA ARG A 90 2.41 -10.90 -5.81
C ARG A 90 3.30 -9.92 -6.55
N ASP A 91 4.56 -10.24 -6.74
CA ASP A 91 5.53 -9.39 -7.44
C ASP A 91 5.17 -9.13 -8.92
N ILE A 92 4.47 -10.07 -9.56
CA ILE A 92 3.98 -10.01 -10.96
C ILE A 92 5.10 -9.53 -11.90
N LEU A 93 6.32 -10.04 -11.72
CA LEU A 93 7.40 -9.79 -12.66
C LEU A 93 7.16 -10.57 -13.96
N LEU A 94 7.62 -10.00 -15.06
CA LEU A 94 7.61 -10.66 -16.36
C LEU A 94 8.79 -11.61 -16.42
N ASP A 95 8.52 -12.93 -16.45
CA ASP A 95 9.56 -13.96 -16.37
C ASP A 95 10.57 -13.89 -17.52
N TRP A 96 10.15 -13.44 -18.70
CA TRP A 96 11.01 -13.31 -19.89
C TRP A 96 11.83 -12.03 -19.94
N ARG A 97 11.86 -11.25 -18.87
CA ARG A 97 12.60 -9.99 -18.74
C ARG A 97 13.52 -10.03 -17.53
N THR A 98 14.69 -9.46 -17.67
CA THR A 98 15.60 -9.25 -16.53
C THR A 98 14.99 -8.31 -15.48
N ALA A 99 15.61 -8.23 -14.31
CA ALA A 99 15.13 -7.37 -13.23
C ALA A 99 15.06 -5.89 -13.66
N ILE A 100 16.10 -5.37 -14.34
CA ILE A 100 16.10 -3.97 -14.81
C ILE A 100 15.07 -3.75 -15.92
N GLU A 101 14.88 -4.71 -16.83
CA GLU A 101 13.86 -4.62 -17.87
C GLU A 101 12.44 -4.63 -17.28
N ASN A 102 12.22 -5.37 -16.18
CA ASN A 102 10.97 -5.30 -15.42
C ASN A 102 10.77 -3.91 -14.82
N VAL A 103 11.81 -3.32 -14.25
CA VAL A 103 11.73 -1.95 -13.66
C VAL A 103 11.45 -0.92 -14.76
N LEU A 104 12.08 -1.02 -15.92
CA LEU A 104 11.90 -0.10 -17.04
C LEU A 104 10.61 -0.30 -17.85
N PHE A 105 9.91 -1.42 -17.64
CA PHE A 105 8.72 -1.76 -18.41
C PHE A 105 7.61 -0.68 -18.41
N PRO A 106 7.28 -0.01 -17.28
CA PRO A 106 6.30 1.07 -17.30
C PRO A 106 6.72 2.29 -18.14
N ILE A 107 8.02 2.56 -18.23
CA ILE A 107 8.58 3.62 -19.04
C ILE A 107 8.41 3.30 -20.52
N GLU A 108 8.69 2.05 -20.91
CA GLU A 108 8.52 1.53 -22.26
C GLU A 108 7.05 1.58 -22.71
N ILE A 109 6.09 1.17 -21.84
CA ILE A 109 4.64 1.24 -22.15
C ILE A 109 4.19 2.68 -22.40
N LYS A 110 4.74 3.66 -21.68
CA LYS A 110 4.42 5.08 -21.87
C LYS A 110 5.08 5.69 -23.13
N GLY A 111 5.88 4.91 -23.85
CA GLY A 111 6.56 5.36 -25.06
C GLY A 111 7.79 6.25 -24.80
N TYR A 112 8.32 6.27 -23.58
CA TYR A 112 9.56 6.98 -23.28
C TYR A 112 10.79 6.16 -23.69
N HIS A 113 11.90 6.83 -23.99
CA HIS A 113 13.18 6.19 -24.29
C HIS A 113 13.77 5.58 -23.01
N LYS A 114 13.74 4.26 -22.88
CA LYS A 114 14.17 3.55 -21.67
C LYS A 114 15.65 3.79 -21.33
N GLU A 115 16.47 4.08 -22.31
CA GLU A 115 17.89 4.37 -22.16
C GLU A 115 18.15 5.56 -21.23
N GLU A 116 17.28 6.56 -21.27
CA GLU A 116 17.34 7.75 -20.40
C GLU A 116 17.01 7.43 -18.94
N TRP A 117 16.38 6.29 -18.66
CA TRP A 117 15.93 5.87 -17.34
C TRP A 117 16.80 4.78 -16.71
N VAL A 118 17.82 4.30 -17.42
CA VAL A 118 18.70 3.21 -16.93
C VAL A 118 19.43 3.62 -15.65
N ASP A 119 19.98 4.83 -15.60
CA ASP A 119 20.70 5.29 -14.41
C ASP A 119 19.75 5.47 -13.24
N ARG A 120 18.54 5.98 -13.47
CA ARG A 120 17.51 6.07 -12.46
C ARG A 120 17.09 4.68 -11.94
N ALA A 121 16.98 3.69 -12.81
CA ALA A 121 16.72 2.33 -12.41
C ALA A 121 17.84 1.78 -11.51
N ARG A 122 19.11 2.00 -11.86
CA ARG A 122 20.25 1.58 -11.03
C ARG A 122 20.28 2.27 -9.67
N GLU A 123 19.93 3.56 -9.58
CA GLU A 123 19.78 4.25 -8.31
C GLU A 123 18.71 3.59 -7.43
N LEU A 124 17.58 3.20 -8.02
CA LEU A 124 16.53 2.48 -7.31
C LEU A 124 17.01 1.10 -6.82
N PHE A 125 17.76 0.34 -7.64
CA PHE A 125 18.37 -0.93 -7.21
C PHE A 125 19.34 -0.71 -6.03
N ALA A 126 20.16 0.32 -6.06
CA ALA A 126 21.05 0.66 -4.94
C ALA A 126 20.25 1.04 -3.67
N LEU A 127 19.19 1.85 -3.85
CA LEU A 127 18.34 2.31 -2.74
C LEU A 127 17.65 1.17 -1.99
N ILE A 128 17.28 0.08 -2.69
CA ILE A 128 16.62 -1.09 -2.09
C ILE A 128 17.60 -2.25 -1.80
N GLY A 129 18.90 -2.00 -1.80
CA GLY A 129 19.91 -2.99 -1.43
C GLY A 129 20.09 -4.14 -2.42
N LEU A 130 19.86 -3.90 -3.72
CA LEU A 130 20.05 -4.88 -4.81
C LEU A 130 21.06 -4.42 -5.89
N PRO A 131 22.19 -3.75 -5.56
CA PRO A 131 23.18 -3.43 -6.57
C PRO A 131 23.78 -4.71 -7.17
N GLY A 132 23.90 -4.76 -8.51
CA GLY A 132 24.44 -5.92 -9.22
C GLY A 132 23.43 -7.01 -9.58
N TYR A 133 22.15 -6.83 -9.24
CA TYR A 133 21.07 -7.77 -9.58
C TYR A 133 20.28 -7.38 -10.83
N GLU A 134 20.66 -6.30 -11.50
CA GLU A 134 19.95 -5.69 -12.63
C GLU A 134 19.68 -6.67 -13.77
N ASN A 135 20.67 -7.51 -14.07
CA ASN A 135 20.62 -8.47 -15.19
C ASN A 135 20.11 -9.86 -14.80
N ARG A 136 19.70 -10.06 -13.53
CA ARG A 136 19.13 -11.33 -13.09
C ARG A 136 17.73 -11.53 -13.63
N GLN A 137 17.41 -12.79 -13.91
CA GLN A 137 16.05 -13.18 -14.27
C GLN A 137 15.21 -13.37 -13.00
N PRO A 138 13.87 -13.21 -13.04
CA PRO A 138 13.00 -13.37 -11.88
C PRO A 138 13.18 -14.69 -11.13
N TRP A 139 13.45 -15.79 -11.82
CA TRP A 139 13.68 -17.11 -11.20
C TRP A 139 15.03 -17.25 -10.50
N GLU A 140 15.99 -16.37 -10.76
CA GLU A 140 17.28 -16.29 -10.06
C GLU A 140 17.20 -15.48 -8.75
N LEU A 141 16.05 -14.84 -8.48
CA LEU A 141 15.82 -13.96 -7.34
C LEU A 141 15.02 -14.67 -6.24
N SER A 142 15.36 -14.41 -4.99
CA SER A 142 14.50 -14.79 -3.85
C SER A 142 13.15 -14.06 -3.89
N GLY A 143 12.16 -14.52 -3.13
CA GLY A 143 10.85 -13.86 -3.03
C GLY A 143 10.97 -12.39 -2.58
N GLY A 144 11.84 -12.12 -1.58
CA GLY A 144 12.11 -10.75 -1.12
C GLY A 144 12.79 -9.89 -2.18
N GLN A 145 13.74 -10.45 -2.94
CA GLN A 145 14.41 -9.74 -4.03
C GLN A 145 13.42 -9.41 -5.16
N ARG A 146 12.54 -10.35 -5.55
CA ARG A 146 11.49 -10.07 -6.53
C ARG A 146 10.55 -8.97 -6.06
N GLN A 147 10.16 -8.97 -4.78
CA GLN A 147 9.31 -7.93 -4.23
C GLN A 147 9.99 -6.55 -4.25
N ARG A 148 11.29 -6.48 -3.94
CA ARG A 148 12.09 -5.25 -4.06
C ARG A 148 12.10 -4.75 -5.51
N VAL A 149 12.31 -5.63 -6.49
CA VAL A 149 12.24 -5.28 -7.93
C VAL A 149 10.85 -4.74 -8.30
N ALA A 150 9.76 -5.35 -7.79
CA ALA A 150 8.40 -4.87 -8.02
C ALA A 150 8.16 -3.47 -7.43
N ILE A 151 8.76 -3.16 -6.27
CA ILE A 151 8.75 -1.81 -5.69
C ILE A 151 9.52 -0.83 -6.58
N CYS A 152 10.71 -1.18 -7.08
CA CYS A 152 11.46 -0.34 -8.04
C CYS A 152 10.64 -0.06 -9.29
N ARG A 153 9.97 -1.08 -9.84
CA ARG A 153 9.08 -0.94 -11.00
C ARG A 153 7.94 0.05 -10.75
N ALA A 154 7.40 0.07 -9.54
CA ALA A 154 6.38 1.05 -9.17
C ALA A 154 6.97 2.46 -9.02
N LEU A 155 8.20 2.58 -8.52
CA LEU A 155 8.84 3.87 -8.22
C LEU A 155 9.50 4.54 -9.42
N ILE A 156 9.86 3.78 -10.47
CA ILE A 156 10.58 4.33 -11.63
C ILE A 156 9.82 5.49 -12.29
N GLN A 157 8.50 5.48 -12.25
CA GLN A 157 7.65 6.51 -12.82
C GLN A 157 7.53 7.76 -11.93
N GLU A 158 8.19 7.80 -10.78
CA GLU A 158 8.11 8.86 -9.78
C GLU A 158 6.66 9.21 -9.36
N PRO A 159 5.83 8.21 -9.03
CA PRO A 159 4.44 8.43 -8.71
C PRO A 159 4.30 9.34 -7.49
N LYS A 160 3.26 10.18 -7.46
CA LYS A 160 2.89 10.96 -6.28
C LYS A 160 2.09 10.13 -5.27
N LEU A 161 1.32 9.15 -5.77
CA LEU A 161 0.51 8.22 -4.98
C LEU A 161 1.01 6.80 -5.18
N LEU A 162 1.37 6.12 -4.08
CA LEU A 162 1.79 4.73 -4.08
C LEU A 162 0.75 3.90 -3.32
N LEU A 163 0.13 2.97 -4.01
CA LEU A 163 -0.83 2.01 -3.45
C LEU A 163 -0.14 0.66 -3.29
N MET A 164 -0.18 0.08 -2.10
CA MET A 164 0.49 -1.19 -1.80
C MET A 164 -0.50 -2.18 -1.17
N ASP A 165 -0.73 -3.30 -1.84
CA ASP A 165 -1.67 -4.34 -1.39
C ASP A 165 -0.91 -5.52 -0.80
N GLU A 166 -0.76 -5.58 0.53
CA GLU A 166 -0.05 -6.62 1.29
C GLU A 166 1.34 -6.97 0.70
N PRO A 167 2.21 -5.97 0.40
CA PRO A 167 3.41 -6.19 -0.42
C PRO A 167 4.40 -7.15 0.23
N PHE A 168 4.32 -7.37 1.54
CA PHE A 168 5.25 -8.22 2.29
C PHE A 168 4.61 -9.51 2.83
N GLY A 169 3.35 -9.79 2.45
CA GLY A 169 2.57 -10.88 3.02
C GLY A 169 3.14 -12.28 2.79
N ALA A 170 3.87 -12.49 1.69
CA ALA A 170 4.45 -13.78 1.32
C ALA A 170 5.91 -13.99 1.81
N LEU A 171 6.48 -13.01 2.55
CA LEU A 171 7.88 -13.03 2.96
C LEU A 171 8.04 -13.60 4.38
N ASP A 172 9.21 -14.17 4.64
CA ASP A 172 9.62 -14.55 5.99
C ASP A 172 9.78 -13.32 6.90
N ALA A 173 9.81 -13.53 8.22
CA ALA A 173 9.75 -12.46 9.20
C ALA A 173 10.97 -11.51 9.12
N LEU A 174 12.18 -12.04 8.93
CA LEU A 174 13.40 -11.23 8.90
C LEU A 174 13.45 -10.36 7.65
N THR A 175 13.22 -10.95 6.47
CA THR A 175 13.15 -10.23 5.19
C THR A 175 12.07 -9.15 5.22
N ARG A 176 10.91 -9.44 5.82
CA ARG A 176 9.80 -8.49 5.98
C ARG A 176 10.21 -7.31 6.86
N ASP A 177 10.90 -7.57 7.95
CA ASP A 177 11.37 -6.54 8.87
C ASP A 177 12.38 -5.61 8.21
N GLU A 178 13.35 -6.14 7.46
CA GLU A 178 14.30 -5.35 6.67
C GLU A 178 13.57 -4.46 5.66
N LEU A 179 12.62 -5.03 4.90
CA LEU A 179 11.85 -4.29 3.89
C LEU A 179 10.98 -3.18 4.50
N ASN A 180 10.45 -3.38 5.70
CA ASN A 180 9.71 -2.33 6.41
C ASN A 180 10.61 -1.12 6.71
N LEU A 181 11.85 -1.34 7.18
CA LEU A 181 12.79 -0.25 7.44
C LEU A 181 13.25 0.43 6.15
N GLU A 182 13.48 -0.34 5.08
CA GLU A 182 13.83 0.21 3.76
C GLU A 182 12.68 1.06 3.19
N LEU A 183 11.44 0.56 3.26
CA LEU A 183 10.26 1.29 2.82
C LEU A 183 10.08 2.60 3.61
N GLN A 184 10.31 2.57 4.92
CA GLN A 184 10.28 3.78 5.74
C GLN A 184 11.35 4.79 5.28
N ARG A 185 12.61 4.35 5.08
CA ARG A 185 13.70 5.22 4.59
C ARG A 185 13.36 5.83 3.23
N LEU A 186 12.85 5.00 2.31
CA LEU A 186 12.42 5.43 0.98
C LEU A 186 11.32 6.49 1.08
N TRP A 187 10.30 6.25 1.90
CA TRP A 187 9.21 7.19 2.10
C TRP A 187 9.71 8.50 2.71
N MET A 188 10.57 8.46 3.74
CA MET A 188 11.15 9.65 4.37
C MET A 188 11.96 10.51 3.40
N ASN A 189 12.62 9.90 2.42
CA ASN A 189 13.41 10.62 1.41
C ASN A 189 12.56 11.18 0.26
N THR A 190 11.40 10.57 -0.02
CA THR A 190 10.60 10.91 -1.21
C THR A 190 9.30 11.65 -0.90
N HIS A 191 8.85 11.60 0.35
CA HIS A 191 7.58 12.19 0.82
C HIS A 191 6.36 11.88 -0.08
N LYS A 192 6.32 10.67 -0.64
CA LYS A 192 5.19 10.21 -1.44
C LYS A 192 3.97 9.93 -0.57
N THR A 193 2.78 10.15 -1.09
CA THR A 193 1.56 9.70 -0.42
C THR A 193 1.43 8.18 -0.59
N VAL A 194 1.26 7.46 0.50
CA VAL A 194 1.21 5.99 0.51
C VAL A 194 -0.08 5.49 1.14
N LEU A 195 -0.79 4.61 0.45
CA LEU A 195 -1.83 3.77 1.03
C LEU A 195 -1.30 2.33 1.08
N PHE A 196 -1.13 1.81 2.28
CA PHE A 196 -0.50 0.52 2.54
C PHE A 196 -1.49 -0.45 3.19
N ILE A 197 -1.86 -1.50 2.49
CA ILE A 197 -2.70 -2.55 3.05
C ILE A 197 -1.80 -3.61 3.69
N THR A 198 -2.13 -3.97 4.92
CA THR A 198 -1.47 -5.07 5.63
C THR A 198 -2.43 -5.74 6.62
N HIS A 199 -2.14 -6.99 6.95
CA HIS A 199 -2.78 -7.69 8.07
C HIS A 199 -1.93 -7.62 9.35
N SER A 200 -0.73 -7.03 9.28
CA SER A 200 0.19 -6.89 10.41
C SER A 200 -0.01 -5.55 11.13
N ILE A 201 -0.50 -5.62 12.37
CA ILE A 201 -0.63 -4.44 13.24
C ILE A 201 0.74 -3.78 13.46
N SER A 202 1.79 -4.60 13.61
CA SER A 202 3.15 -4.10 13.84
C SER A 202 3.68 -3.28 12.66
N GLU A 203 3.47 -3.75 11.41
CA GLU A 203 3.82 -2.99 10.20
C GLU A 203 3.05 -1.66 10.14
N ALA A 204 1.74 -1.72 10.36
CA ALA A 204 0.89 -0.53 10.32
C ALA A 204 1.35 0.54 11.31
N VAL A 205 1.62 0.17 12.56
CA VAL A 205 2.10 1.12 13.58
C VAL A 205 3.51 1.61 13.27
N LEU A 206 4.40 0.73 12.77
CA LEU A 206 5.79 1.09 12.45
C LEU A 206 5.88 2.11 11.31
N LEU A 207 5.07 1.94 10.26
CA LEU A 207 5.22 2.70 9.01
C LEU A 207 4.36 3.96 8.95
N SER A 208 3.21 4.00 9.63
CA SER A 208 2.16 4.95 9.27
C SER A 208 2.14 6.23 10.10
N ASN A 209 1.59 7.29 9.52
CA ASN A 209 1.09 8.46 10.21
C ASN A 209 -0.33 8.21 10.73
N GLN A 210 -1.12 7.43 9.97
CA GLN A 210 -2.47 7.03 10.36
C GLN A 210 -2.70 5.54 10.07
N VAL A 211 -3.42 4.87 10.97
CA VAL A 211 -3.90 3.51 10.78
C VAL A 211 -5.42 3.51 10.71
N VAL A 212 -5.94 3.06 9.59
CA VAL A 212 -7.38 2.88 9.34
C VAL A 212 -7.74 1.43 9.66
N VAL A 213 -8.62 1.23 10.63
CA VAL A 213 -9.09 -0.09 11.03
C VAL A 213 -10.42 -0.39 10.34
N MET A 214 -10.47 -1.46 9.55
CA MET A 214 -11.68 -1.91 8.84
C MET A 214 -12.30 -3.14 9.48
N ALA A 215 -13.64 -3.20 9.45
CA ALA A 215 -14.44 -4.38 9.76
C ALA A 215 -15.02 -4.99 8.48
N SER A 216 -15.44 -6.25 8.58
CA SER A 216 -16.19 -6.99 7.54
C SER A 216 -17.72 -6.91 7.72
N ASP A 217 -18.44 -7.40 6.72
CA ASP A 217 -19.87 -7.71 6.68
C ASP A 217 -20.85 -6.53 6.91
N PRO A 218 -20.89 -5.55 6.03
CA PRO A 218 -19.99 -5.22 4.91
C PRO A 218 -18.74 -4.47 5.39
N GLY A 219 -17.72 -4.41 4.51
CA GLY A 219 -16.49 -3.66 4.77
C GLY A 219 -16.78 -2.19 5.10
N ARG A 220 -16.33 -1.72 6.25
CA ARG A 220 -16.50 -0.34 6.73
C ARG A 220 -15.32 0.08 7.60
N ILE A 221 -15.05 1.37 7.67
CA ILE A 221 -14.08 1.91 8.62
C ILE A 221 -14.69 1.94 10.01
N LEU A 222 -13.96 1.40 10.99
CA LEU A 222 -14.33 1.46 12.40
C LEU A 222 -13.73 2.68 13.08
N GLU A 223 -12.44 2.89 12.83
CA GLU A 223 -11.66 3.94 13.48
C GLU A 223 -10.44 4.30 12.63
N THR A 224 -10.06 5.56 12.65
CA THR A 224 -8.80 6.06 12.10
C THR A 224 -7.95 6.57 13.26
N ILE A 225 -6.76 6.01 13.41
CA ILE A 225 -5.87 6.23 14.57
C ILE A 225 -4.63 6.97 14.08
N SER A 226 -4.38 8.16 14.59
CA SER A 226 -3.11 8.89 14.37
C SER A 226 -1.99 8.27 15.18
N ILE A 227 -0.83 8.09 14.57
CA ILE A 227 0.36 7.47 15.17
C ILE A 227 1.45 8.54 15.38
N ASP A 228 1.52 9.07 16.58
CA ASP A 228 2.46 10.12 16.99
C ASP A 228 3.76 9.52 17.58
N LEU A 229 4.37 8.59 16.85
CA LEU A 229 5.69 8.06 17.20
C LEU A 229 6.76 8.79 16.40
N PRO A 230 7.88 9.20 17.02
CA PRO A 230 8.97 9.87 16.31
C PRO A 230 9.56 9.01 15.21
N ARG A 231 10.13 9.65 14.19
CA ARG A 231 10.84 9.01 13.07
C ARG A 231 12.32 9.39 13.08
N PRO A 232 13.23 8.55 12.57
CA PRO A 232 13.00 7.21 12.03
C PRO A 232 12.61 6.21 13.11
N ARG A 233 11.67 5.31 12.81
CA ARG A 233 11.32 4.20 13.71
C ARG A 233 12.19 2.99 13.40
N SER A 234 12.74 2.37 14.45
CA SER A 234 13.58 1.18 14.37
C SER A 234 12.89 -0.04 14.97
N PHE A 235 13.59 -1.16 15.05
CA PHE A 235 13.10 -2.33 15.79
C PHE A 235 12.92 -2.02 17.27
N ASP A 236 13.83 -1.22 17.88
CA ASP A 236 13.70 -0.82 19.29
C ASP A 236 12.42 -0.02 19.53
N THR A 237 11.91 0.72 18.54
CA THR A 237 10.62 1.41 18.64
C THR A 237 9.48 0.45 18.95
N ARG A 238 9.53 -0.80 18.47
CA ARG A 238 8.50 -1.82 18.74
C ARG A 238 8.46 -2.27 20.21
N GLU A 239 9.55 -2.07 20.93
CA GLU A 239 9.67 -2.46 22.33
C GLU A 239 9.23 -1.34 23.28
N THR A 240 8.94 -0.15 22.75
CA THR A 240 8.49 1.00 23.56
C THR A 240 7.05 0.82 24.06
N PRO A 241 6.73 1.35 25.27
CA PRO A 241 5.36 1.35 25.79
C PRO A 241 4.37 2.06 24.87
N GLU A 242 4.79 3.13 24.22
CA GLU A 242 3.98 3.94 23.30
C GLU A 242 3.57 3.12 22.09
N PHE A 243 4.50 2.39 21.46
CA PHE A 243 4.19 1.46 20.37
C PHE A 243 3.23 0.36 20.84
N GLY A 244 3.50 -0.20 22.02
CA GLY A 244 2.65 -1.20 22.65
C GLY A 244 1.22 -0.71 22.88
N HIS A 245 1.05 0.58 23.24
CA HIS A 245 -0.26 1.21 23.41
C HIS A 245 -1.08 1.19 22.10
N TYR A 246 -0.52 1.66 20.98
CA TYR A 246 -1.18 1.64 19.67
C TYR A 246 -1.51 0.22 19.22
N ALA A 247 -0.55 -0.69 19.30
CA ALA A 247 -0.76 -2.08 18.91
C ALA A 247 -1.86 -2.77 19.74
N LYS A 248 -1.91 -2.50 21.05
CA LYS A 248 -2.94 -3.00 21.96
C LYS A 248 -4.31 -2.39 21.65
N HIS A 249 -4.38 -1.10 21.34
CA HIS A 249 -5.63 -0.43 20.97
C HIS A 249 -6.23 -1.06 19.72
N ILE A 250 -5.45 -1.21 18.63
CA ILE A 250 -5.90 -1.83 17.38
C ILE A 250 -6.34 -3.29 17.63
N ARG A 251 -5.58 -4.05 18.44
CA ARG A 251 -5.93 -5.43 18.78
C ARG A 251 -7.27 -5.53 19.52
N ARG A 252 -7.55 -4.62 20.47
CA ARG A 252 -8.82 -4.54 21.17
C ARG A 252 -10.01 -4.24 20.25
N LEU A 253 -9.82 -3.43 19.19
CA LEU A 253 -10.86 -3.23 18.17
C LEU A 253 -11.19 -4.55 17.45
N PHE A 254 -10.19 -5.37 17.13
CA PHE A 254 -10.40 -6.68 16.52
C PHE A 254 -11.06 -7.68 17.48
N GLU A 255 -10.73 -7.64 18.77
CA GLU A 255 -11.38 -8.45 19.81
C GLU A 255 -12.88 -8.11 19.91
N LYS A 256 -13.23 -6.82 19.94
CA LYS A 256 -14.64 -6.37 19.97
C LYS A 256 -15.45 -6.83 18.75
N LEU A 257 -14.80 -7.06 17.62
CA LEU A 257 -15.42 -7.63 16.42
C LEU A 257 -15.54 -9.16 16.46
N GLY A 258 -15.07 -9.82 17.52
CA GLY A 258 -15.04 -11.28 17.61
C GLY A 258 -14.01 -11.95 16.69
N LEU A 259 -13.09 -11.18 16.11
CA LEU A 259 -12.07 -11.65 15.17
C LEU A 259 -10.88 -12.31 15.88
N LEU A 260 -10.59 -11.87 17.09
CA LEU A 260 -9.63 -12.49 17.98
C LEU A 260 -10.39 -13.10 19.15
N LYS A 261 -10.54 -14.42 19.14
CA LYS A 261 -11.06 -15.16 20.32
C LYS A 261 -9.90 -15.29 21.32
N VAL A 262 -9.85 -14.41 22.30
CA VAL A 262 -9.08 -14.68 23.51
C VAL A 262 -9.79 -15.83 24.20
N ARG A 263 -9.26 -17.05 24.09
CA ARG A 263 -9.70 -18.14 24.98
C ARG A 263 -9.21 -17.78 26.38
N PRO A 264 -10.08 -17.85 27.40
CA PRO A 264 -9.71 -17.58 28.78
C PRO A 264 -8.64 -18.52 29.27
#